data_6c9cc027b771eb43100d6ba29312ba49
#
_entry.id   6c9cc027b771eb43100d6ba29312ba49
#
_cell.length_a   1.000
_cell.length_b   1.000
_cell.length_c   1.000
_cell.angle_alpha   90.00
_cell.angle_beta   90.00
_cell.angle_gamma   90.00
#
_symmetry.space_group_name_H-M   'P 1'
#
loop_
_entity.id
_entity.type
_entity.pdbx_description
1 polymer ?
#
loop_
_entity_poly.entity_id
_entity_poly.type
_entity_poly.pdbx_seq_one_letter_code
_entity_poly.pdbx_strand_id
1 'polypeptide(L)'
;MKLDTFAVPFTADRRMAYAAAYLEQCSYRQVEEVQAADFVLLPVPAKDYMLEGLDGKTVFLGGDSYPGTLDYCKNENFAEKNGILTAEGALWLAQNHLAQALYRSRVLVCGYGRIGRVLSGLLLAHGADVTVCSRSALSKTQALFAGARHTDFSGLVQPGDYDLVYNTVPHMIFTKRELQALRRDTVLVDLASFPGGVDTLMAHTLGITVVDGRNLPGRTAPETAGALIGETVVEMIEEGLE
;
A
#
# COMPACT_ATOMS: atom_id res chain seq x y z
N MET A 1 -24.99 8.40 19.51
CA MET A 1 -25.11 7.03 20.09
C MET A 1 -23.73 6.66 20.60
N LYS A 2 -23.56 6.18 21.82
CA LYS A 2 -22.25 5.78 22.33
C LYS A 2 -21.92 4.40 21.74
N LEU A 3 -20.79 4.27 21.09
CA LEU A 3 -20.31 2.99 20.54
C LEU A 3 -19.35 2.39 21.57
N ASP A 4 -19.75 1.31 22.25
CA ASP A 4 -18.98 0.67 23.33
C ASP A 4 -18.56 -0.77 22.97
N THR A 5 -19.28 -1.40 22.00
CA THR A 5 -19.05 -2.80 21.61
C THR A 5 -18.81 -2.94 20.13
N PHE A 6 -17.93 -3.89 19.76
CA PHE A 6 -17.61 -4.15 18.36
C PHE A 6 -17.53 -5.64 18.04
N ALA A 7 -17.71 -5.98 16.77
CA ALA A 7 -17.47 -7.31 16.23
C ALA A 7 -16.48 -7.28 15.06
N VAL A 8 -15.67 -8.34 14.95
CA VAL A 8 -14.74 -8.58 13.84
C VAL A 8 -15.04 -9.95 13.23
N PRO A 9 -16.02 -10.03 12.33
CA PRO A 9 -16.49 -11.35 11.80
C PRO A 9 -15.52 -12.02 10.83
N PHE A 10 -14.55 -11.27 10.26
CA PHE A 10 -13.60 -11.79 9.26
C PHE A 10 -12.16 -11.69 9.79
N THR A 11 -11.65 -12.79 10.35
CA THR A 11 -10.35 -12.86 11.03
C THR A 11 -9.22 -13.44 10.17
N ALA A 12 -9.49 -13.82 8.93
CA ALA A 12 -8.47 -14.37 8.02
C ALA A 12 -7.35 -13.36 7.72
N ASP A 13 -7.64 -12.07 7.75
CA ASP A 13 -6.65 -11.01 7.68
C ASP A 13 -6.02 -10.83 9.07
N ARG A 14 -4.73 -11.12 9.19
CA ARG A 14 -3.99 -11.03 10.47
C ARG A 14 -4.06 -9.66 11.13
N ARG A 15 -4.24 -8.58 10.35
CA ARG A 15 -4.39 -7.22 10.89
C ARG A 15 -5.62 -7.08 11.79
N MET A 16 -6.68 -7.84 11.53
CA MET A 16 -7.94 -7.73 12.29
C MET A 16 -7.78 -8.11 13.76
N ALA A 17 -6.97 -9.12 14.05
CA ALA A 17 -6.67 -9.48 15.45
C ALA A 17 -5.94 -8.35 16.21
N TYR A 18 -5.00 -7.69 15.56
CA TYR A 18 -4.27 -6.57 16.16
C TYR A 18 -5.11 -5.28 16.24
N ALA A 19 -6.00 -5.05 15.28
CA ALA A 19 -6.96 -3.96 15.34
C ALA A 19 -7.95 -4.16 16.49
N ALA A 20 -8.45 -5.39 16.67
CA ALA A 20 -9.30 -5.73 17.80
C ALA A 20 -8.60 -5.52 19.15
N ALA A 21 -7.36 -6.00 19.28
CA ALA A 21 -6.56 -5.81 20.50
C ALA A 21 -6.33 -4.31 20.82
N TYR A 22 -6.13 -3.48 19.79
CA TYR A 22 -6.01 -2.04 19.97
C TYR A 22 -7.32 -1.40 20.47
N LEU A 23 -8.46 -1.77 19.87
CA LEU A 23 -9.79 -1.31 20.30
C LEU A 23 -10.07 -1.70 21.77
N GLU A 24 -9.72 -2.93 22.17
CA GLU A 24 -9.86 -3.37 23.55
C GLU A 24 -9.01 -2.55 24.53
N GLN A 25 -7.77 -2.19 24.15
CA GLN A 25 -6.91 -1.29 24.94
C GLN A 25 -7.53 0.10 25.09
N CYS A 26 -8.31 0.56 24.11
CA CYS A 26 -9.07 1.81 24.15
C CYS A 26 -10.45 1.65 24.87
N SER A 27 -10.68 0.54 25.58
CA SER A 27 -11.88 0.26 26.38
C SER A 27 -13.14 -0.07 25.54
N TYR A 28 -13.02 -0.39 24.27
CA TYR A 28 -14.10 -1.02 23.52
C TYR A 28 -14.16 -2.51 23.83
N ARG A 29 -15.34 -3.08 23.87
CA ARG A 29 -15.52 -4.52 24.16
C ARG A 29 -15.85 -5.31 22.91
N GLN A 30 -15.03 -6.31 22.60
CA GLN A 30 -15.32 -7.26 21.51
C GLN A 30 -16.50 -8.18 21.90
N VAL A 31 -17.39 -8.42 20.96
CA VAL A 31 -18.49 -9.40 21.06
C VAL A 31 -18.46 -10.34 19.86
N GLU A 32 -18.87 -11.59 20.07
CA GLU A 32 -18.86 -12.61 19.00
C GLU A 32 -20.01 -12.39 18.02
N GLU A 33 -21.21 -12.07 18.54
CA GLU A 33 -22.39 -11.90 17.71
C GLU A 33 -22.45 -10.49 17.11
N VAL A 34 -22.41 -10.41 15.80
CA VAL A 34 -22.52 -9.15 15.03
C VAL A 34 -23.74 -8.33 15.45
N GLN A 35 -24.86 -9.00 15.73
CA GLN A 35 -26.09 -8.31 16.11
C GLN A 35 -26.02 -7.64 17.50
N ALA A 36 -25.15 -8.12 18.39
CA ALA A 36 -24.92 -7.54 19.71
C ALA A 36 -23.89 -6.37 19.68
N ALA A 37 -23.19 -6.17 18.57
CA ALA A 37 -22.21 -5.11 18.43
C ALA A 37 -22.84 -3.76 18.07
N ASP A 38 -22.30 -2.67 18.61
CA ASP A 38 -22.65 -1.31 18.20
C ASP A 38 -22.06 -0.97 16.83
N PHE A 39 -20.85 -1.49 16.55
CA PHE A 39 -20.22 -1.37 15.22
C PHE A 39 -19.49 -2.63 14.80
N VAL A 40 -19.23 -2.73 13.50
CA VAL A 40 -18.54 -3.86 12.88
C VAL A 40 -17.28 -3.37 12.19
N LEU A 41 -16.16 -4.05 12.41
CA LEU A 41 -14.90 -3.79 11.74
C LEU A 41 -14.63 -4.86 10.69
N LEU A 42 -14.48 -4.44 9.44
CA LEU A 42 -14.16 -5.28 8.29
C LEU A 42 -12.73 -5.03 7.81
N PRO A 43 -12.08 -6.04 7.15
CA PRO A 43 -10.71 -5.91 6.65
C PRO A 43 -10.59 -4.99 5.44
N VAL A 44 -9.35 -4.81 4.94
CA VAL A 44 -9.01 -4.14 3.69
C VAL A 44 -8.32 -5.11 2.72
N PRO A 45 -8.81 -5.27 1.48
CA PRO A 45 -10.06 -4.72 0.95
C PRO A 45 -11.29 -5.49 1.45
N ALA A 46 -12.33 -4.75 1.82
CA ALA A 46 -13.64 -5.35 2.06
C ALA A 46 -14.25 -5.90 0.76
N LYS A 47 -15.19 -6.84 0.88
CA LYS A 47 -15.88 -7.48 -0.26
C LYS A 47 -17.38 -7.45 -0.02
N ASP A 48 -18.16 -7.45 -1.10
CA ASP A 48 -19.63 -7.36 -1.06
C ASP A 48 -20.25 -8.36 -0.08
N TYR A 49 -19.83 -9.62 -0.12
CA TYR A 49 -20.37 -10.68 0.75
C TYR A 49 -20.09 -10.43 2.25
N MET A 50 -19.13 -9.59 2.59
CA MET A 50 -18.83 -9.25 3.99
C MET A 50 -19.83 -8.29 4.60
N LEU A 51 -20.67 -7.65 3.78
CA LEU A 51 -21.69 -6.70 4.19
C LEU A 51 -23.08 -7.36 4.38
N GLU A 52 -23.22 -8.62 3.98
CA GLU A 52 -24.48 -9.35 4.13
C GLU A 52 -24.90 -9.44 5.59
N GLY A 53 -26.15 -9.03 5.89
CA GLY A 53 -26.70 -9.05 7.24
C GLY A 53 -26.22 -7.92 8.17
N LEU A 54 -25.53 -6.89 7.65
CA LEU A 54 -25.06 -5.73 8.42
C LEU A 54 -25.96 -4.49 8.28
N ASP A 55 -27.17 -4.66 7.72
CA ASP A 55 -28.10 -3.55 7.52
C ASP A 55 -28.39 -2.80 8.83
N GLY A 56 -28.25 -1.47 8.81
CA GLY A 56 -28.47 -0.60 9.96
C GLY A 56 -27.36 -0.59 11.02
N LYS A 57 -26.26 -1.31 10.80
CA LYS A 57 -25.07 -1.27 11.65
C LYS A 57 -24.10 -0.15 11.23
N THR A 58 -23.39 0.42 12.16
CA THR A 58 -22.19 1.21 11.88
C THR A 58 -21.08 0.27 11.44
N VAL A 59 -20.58 0.42 10.20
CA VAL A 59 -19.58 -0.47 9.62
C VAL A 59 -18.34 0.32 9.25
N PHE A 60 -17.21 -0.04 9.83
CA PHE A 60 -15.88 0.43 9.42
C PHE A 60 -15.26 -0.61 8.48
N LEU A 61 -14.78 -0.17 7.34
CA LEU A 61 -14.15 -1.03 6.35
C LEU A 61 -12.98 -0.32 5.67
N GLY A 62 -12.24 -1.03 4.84
CA GLY A 62 -11.14 -0.43 4.09
C GLY A 62 -11.16 -0.74 2.60
N GLY A 63 -10.89 0.28 1.78
CA GLY A 63 -10.51 0.15 0.38
C GLY A 63 -11.63 0.20 -0.65
N ASP A 64 -12.89 0.09 -0.25
CA ASP A 64 -14.05 0.22 -1.13
C ASP A 64 -15.10 1.13 -0.49
N SER A 65 -15.92 1.79 -1.33
CA SER A 65 -16.97 2.69 -0.86
C SER A 65 -18.32 2.01 -1.01
N TYR A 66 -18.93 1.66 0.12
CA TYR A 66 -20.29 1.16 0.17
C TYR A 66 -21.19 2.21 0.83
N PRO A 67 -22.43 2.42 0.34
CA PRO A 67 -23.35 3.36 0.96
C PRO A 67 -23.58 3.08 2.44
N GLY A 68 -23.46 4.13 3.27
CA GLY A 68 -23.71 4.01 4.72
C GLY A 68 -22.56 3.36 5.51
N THR A 69 -21.41 3.15 4.92
CA THR A 69 -20.21 2.64 5.61
C THR A 69 -19.12 3.70 5.74
N LEU A 70 -18.21 3.48 6.68
CA LEU A 70 -17.10 4.36 7.02
C LEU A 70 -15.78 3.72 6.55
N ASP A 71 -15.15 4.31 5.53
CA ASP A 71 -13.91 3.80 4.97
C ASP A 71 -12.69 4.43 5.67
N TYR A 72 -12.04 3.67 6.57
CA TYR A 72 -10.84 4.13 7.27
C TYR A 72 -9.64 4.38 6.32
N CYS A 73 -9.64 3.82 5.11
CA CYS A 73 -8.60 4.10 4.13
C CYS A 73 -8.69 5.50 3.51
N LYS A 74 -9.83 6.20 3.69
CA LYS A 74 -9.99 7.59 3.27
C LYS A 74 -9.44 8.59 4.28
N ASN A 75 -9.16 8.16 5.51
CA ASN A 75 -8.48 9.00 6.49
C ASN A 75 -7.05 9.29 5.99
N GLU A 76 -6.70 10.58 5.87
CA GLU A 76 -5.40 11.02 5.33
C GLU A 76 -4.23 10.58 6.21
N ASN A 77 -4.38 10.60 7.54
CA ASN A 77 -3.37 10.16 8.50
C ASN A 77 -3.11 8.65 8.35
N PHE A 78 -4.18 7.86 8.23
CA PHE A 78 -4.08 6.44 7.91
C PHE A 78 -3.33 6.22 6.60
N ALA A 79 -3.70 6.92 5.54
CA ALA A 79 -3.11 6.74 4.22
C ALA A 79 -1.60 7.07 4.19
N GLU A 80 -1.16 8.12 4.90
CA GLU A 80 0.27 8.47 5.03
C GLU A 80 1.02 7.40 5.84
N LYS A 81 0.52 6.98 7.02
CA LYS A 81 1.13 5.94 7.87
C LYS A 81 1.19 4.58 7.14
N ASN A 82 0.10 4.18 6.48
CA ASN A 82 0.05 2.94 5.69
C ASN A 82 1.03 2.99 4.48
N GLY A 83 1.27 4.18 3.93
CA GLY A 83 2.30 4.42 2.91
C GLY A 83 3.71 4.12 3.40
N ILE A 84 4.01 4.45 4.67
CA ILE A 84 5.31 4.13 5.31
C ILE A 84 5.47 2.61 5.41
N LEU A 85 4.47 1.91 5.96
CA LEU A 85 4.51 0.44 6.10
C LEU A 85 4.62 -0.26 4.74
N THR A 86 3.96 0.29 3.71
CA THR A 86 4.07 -0.23 2.34
C THR A 86 5.49 -0.05 1.80
N ALA A 87 6.13 1.08 2.03
CA ALA A 87 7.49 1.35 1.58
C ALA A 87 8.52 0.45 2.28
N GLU A 88 8.40 0.24 3.59
CA GLU A 88 9.24 -0.71 4.34
C GLU A 88 9.06 -2.14 3.82
N GLY A 89 7.82 -2.58 3.64
CA GLY A 89 7.51 -3.89 3.06
C GLY A 89 8.06 -4.06 1.65
N ALA A 90 8.08 -2.98 0.84
CA ALA A 90 8.64 -2.99 -0.50
C ALA A 90 10.17 -3.21 -0.50
N LEU A 91 10.89 -2.64 0.45
CA LEU A 91 12.33 -2.90 0.64
C LEU A 91 12.57 -4.38 0.97
N TRP A 92 11.84 -4.90 1.96
CA TRP A 92 11.93 -6.30 2.35
C TRP A 92 11.65 -7.23 1.15
N LEU A 93 10.60 -6.94 0.39
CA LEU A 93 10.21 -7.74 -0.77
C LEU A 93 11.30 -7.75 -1.84
N ALA A 94 11.90 -6.60 -2.15
CA ALA A 94 12.97 -6.51 -3.12
C ALA A 94 14.23 -7.29 -2.69
N GLN A 95 14.62 -7.19 -1.41
CA GLN A 95 15.78 -7.90 -0.88
C GLN A 95 15.66 -9.42 -0.99
N ASN A 96 14.44 -9.96 -1.01
CA ASN A 96 14.21 -11.40 -1.24
C ASN A 96 14.33 -11.82 -2.71
N HIS A 97 14.39 -10.87 -3.65
CA HIS A 97 14.43 -11.13 -5.09
C HIS A 97 15.71 -10.63 -5.76
N LEU A 98 16.44 -9.73 -5.12
CA LEU A 98 17.73 -9.24 -5.60
C LEU A 98 18.86 -10.18 -5.20
N ALA A 99 19.76 -10.46 -6.13
CA ALA A 99 21.01 -11.18 -5.83
C ALA A 99 22.07 -10.27 -5.20
N GLN A 100 21.87 -8.95 -5.22
CA GLN A 100 22.82 -7.94 -4.74
C GLN A 100 22.20 -7.06 -3.65
N ALA A 101 23.05 -6.33 -2.93
CA ALA A 101 22.61 -5.38 -1.92
C ALA A 101 21.92 -4.16 -2.56
N LEU A 102 21.03 -3.49 -1.80
CA LEU A 102 20.44 -2.21 -2.22
C LEU A 102 21.50 -1.11 -2.33
N TYR A 103 22.56 -1.17 -1.52
CA TYR A 103 23.70 -0.26 -1.62
C TYR A 103 24.30 -0.28 -3.04
N ARG A 104 24.35 0.91 -3.66
CA ARG A 104 24.80 1.12 -5.05
C ARG A 104 23.93 0.48 -6.14
N SER A 105 22.82 -0.16 -5.80
CA SER A 105 21.85 -0.60 -6.81
C SER A 105 21.22 0.60 -7.52
N ARG A 106 21.00 0.47 -8.82
CA ARG A 106 20.31 1.48 -9.62
C ARG A 106 18.81 1.20 -9.57
N VAL A 107 18.07 2.09 -8.95
CA VAL A 107 16.65 1.89 -8.67
C VAL A 107 15.80 2.95 -9.35
N LEU A 108 14.77 2.52 -10.07
CA LEU A 108 13.75 3.38 -10.63
C LEU A 108 12.49 3.31 -9.76
N VAL A 109 11.97 4.44 -9.31
CA VAL A 109 10.69 4.55 -8.62
C VAL A 109 9.70 5.32 -9.48
N CYS A 110 8.71 4.63 -10.03
CA CYS A 110 7.63 5.23 -10.82
C CYS A 110 6.51 5.68 -9.90
N GLY A 111 6.24 6.99 -9.90
CA GLY A 111 5.34 7.67 -8.98
C GLY A 111 6.09 8.32 -7.81
N TYR A 112 5.59 9.51 -7.40
CA TYR A 112 6.16 10.26 -6.26
C TYR A 112 5.04 10.75 -5.34
N GLY A 113 4.06 9.86 -5.10
CA GLY A 113 3.00 10.04 -4.11
C GLY A 113 3.45 9.60 -2.71
N ARG A 114 2.51 9.28 -1.82
CA ARG A 114 2.77 8.85 -0.43
C ARG A 114 3.82 7.74 -0.36
N ILE A 115 3.60 6.63 -1.06
CA ILE A 115 4.54 5.49 -1.08
C ILE A 115 5.85 5.86 -1.75
N GLY A 116 5.81 6.44 -2.95
CA GLY A 116 7.00 6.73 -3.74
C GLY A 116 7.97 7.69 -3.06
N ARG A 117 7.48 8.69 -2.33
CA ARG A 117 8.31 9.63 -1.54
C ARG A 117 9.07 8.92 -0.42
N VAL A 118 8.34 8.15 0.41
CA VAL A 118 8.94 7.41 1.53
C VAL A 118 9.93 6.38 1.01
N LEU A 119 9.53 5.59 0.03
CA LEU A 119 10.37 4.54 -0.56
C LEU A 119 11.67 5.12 -1.16
N SER A 120 11.58 6.21 -1.91
CA SER A 120 12.76 6.87 -2.46
C SER A 120 13.71 7.35 -1.36
N GLY A 121 13.18 7.92 -0.28
CA GLY A 121 13.98 8.35 0.87
C GLY A 121 14.70 7.19 1.56
N LEU A 122 14.00 6.09 1.79
CA LEU A 122 14.57 4.88 2.37
C LEU A 122 15.67 4.28 1.47
N LEU A 123 15.44 4.20 0.17
CA LEU A 123 16.41 3.70 -0.81
C LEU A 123 17.69 4.57 -0.84
N LEU A 124 17.54 5.90 -0.84
CA LEU A 124 18.66 6.84 -0.76
C LEU A 124 19.44 6.64 0.55
N ALA A 125 18.76 6.47 1.68
CA ALA A 125 19.41 6.20 2.96
C ALA A 125 20.18 4.87 2.97
N HIS A 126 19.76 3.87 2.19
CA HIS A 126 20.49 2.62 1.96
C HIS A 126 21.67 2.79 0.96
N GLY A 127 21.88 3.99 0.42
CA GLY A 127 22.95 4.27 -0.55
C GLY A 127 22.68 3.74 -1.95
N ALA A 128 21.43 3.54 -2.32
CA ALA A 128 21.03 3.22 -3.68
C ALA A 128 21.12 4.47 -4.58
N ASP A 129 21.32 4.25 -5.88
CA ASP A 129 21.27 5.28 -6.91
C ASP A 129 19.82 5.37 -7.45
N VAL A 130 19.06 6.31 -6.89
CA VAL A 130 17.62 6.40 -7.12
C VAL A 130 17.28 7.38 -8.23
N THR A 131 16.49 6.91 -9.19
CA THR A 131 15.81 7.75 -10.18
C THR A 131 14.31 7.72 -9.94
N VAL A 132 13.68 8.87 -9.83
CA VAL A 132 12.23 9.01 -9.70
C VAL A 132 11.62 9.33 -11.07
N CYS A 133 10.60 8.59 -11.47
CA CYS A 133 9.79 8.88 -12.64
C CYS A 133 8.46 9.52 -12.22
N SER A 134 8.20 10.76 -12.62
CA SER A 134 6.94 11.44 -12.30
C SER A 134 6.55 12.49 -13.35
N ARG A 135 5.25 12.87 -13.36
CA ARG A 135 4.71 13.89 -14.29
C ARG A 135 4.77 15.30 -13.74
N SER A 136 4.67 15.45 -12.43
CA SER A 136 4.51 16.74 -11.76
C SER A 136 5.84 17.47 -11.66
N ALA A 137 5.87 18.76 -12.02
CA ALA A 137 7.03 19.62 -11.81
C ALA A 137 7.39 19.73 -10.32
N LEU A 138 6.39 19.74 -9.43
CA LEU A 138 6.61 19.73 -7.98
C LEU A 138 7.31 18.45 -7.54
N SER A 139 6.83 17.28 -7.98
CA SER A 139 7.46 15.99 -7.68
C SER A 139 8.90 15.92 -8.17
N LYS A 140 9.18 16.45 -9.38
CA LYS A 140 10.54 16.58 -9.91
C LYS A 140 11.43 17.39 -8.96
N THR A 141 10.97 18.57 -8.58
CA THR A 141 11.74 19.47 -7.69
C THR A 141 12.01 18.79 -6.35
N GLN A 142 10.98 18.16 -5.75
CA GLN A 142 11.11 17.47 -4.47
C GLN A 142 12.06 16.27 -4.55
N ALA A 143 11.98 15.46 -5.62
CA ALA A 143 12.87 14.32 -5.82
C ALA A 143 14.35 14.74 -5.98
N LEU A 144 14.60 15.77 -6.78
CA LEU A 144 15.94 16.33 -6.95
C LEU A 144 16.50 16.90 -5.63
N PHE A 145 15.67 17.61 -4.87
CA PHE A 145 16.07 18.16 -3.57
C PHE A 145 16.38 17.07 -2.54
N ALA A 146 15.66 15.94 -2.61
CA ALA A 146 15.91 14.76 -1.78
C ALA A 146 17.19 13.98 -2.18
N GLY A 147 17.85 14.34 -3.29
CA GLY A 147 19.06 13.68 -3.79
C GLY A 147 18.83 12.58 -4.81
N ALA A 148 17.60 12.36 -5.27
CA ALA A 148 17.29 11.43 -6.34
C ALA A 148 17.52 12.10 -7.72
N ARG A 149 17.78 11.28 -8.75
CA ARG A 149 17.64 11.72 -10.15
C ARG A 149 16.17 11.73 -10.54
N HIS A 150 15.85 12.39 -11.64
CA HIS A 150 14.49 12.45 -12.16
C HIS A 150 14.43 12.14 -13.64
N THR A 151 13.40 11.41 -14.04
CA THR A 151 12.97 11.23 -15.43
C THR A 151 11.44 11.44 -15.55
N ASP A 152 10.94 11.65 -16.74
CA ASP A 152 9.51 11.59 -17.03
C ASP A 152 9.14 10.21 -17.64
N PHE A 153 7.84 10.02 -17.92
CA PHE A 153 7.38 8.73 -18.47
C PHE A 153 7.89 8.47 -19.89
N SER A 154 8.30 9.49 -20.64
CA SER A 154 8.92 9.29 -21.96
C SER A 154 10.32 8.65 -21.84
N GLY A 155 10.96 8.84 -20.71
CA GLY A 155 12.25 8.21 -20.39
C GLY A 155 12.16 6.70 -20.12
N LEU A 156 10.99 6.16 -19.80
CA LEU A 156 10.83 4.73 -19.51
C LEU A 156 11.13 3.82 -20.71
N VAL A 157 11.03 4.33 -21.92
CA VAL A 157 11.32 3.59 -23.15
C VAL A 157 12.80 3.69 -23.59
N GLN A 158 13.59 4.48 -22.88
CA GLN A 158 15.03 4.49 -23.08
C GLN A 158 15.64 3.29 -22.36
N PRO A 159 16.63 2.60 -22.97
CA PRO A 159 17.28 1.50 -22.30
C PRO A 159 17.81 1.95 -20.96
N GLY A 160 17.16 1.49 -19.90
CA GLY A 160 17.51 1.81 -18.51
C GLY A 160 18.31 0.67 -17.92
N ASP A 161 19.43 1.01 -17.31
CA ASP A 161 20.28 0.04 -16.63
C ASP A 161 19.91 -0.04 -15.14
N TYR A 162 18.63 -0.41 -14.89
CA TYR A 162 18.09 -0.53 -13.53
C TYR A 162 18.17 -1.98 -13.03
N ASP A 163 18.61 -2.14 -11.81
CA ASP A 163 18.63 -3.41 -11.11
C ASP A 163 17.25 -3.71 -10.51
N LEU A 164 16.54 -2.65 -10.13
CA LEU A 164 15.25 -2.71 -9.46
C LEU A 164 14.34 -1.58 -9.96
N VAL A 165 13.10 -1.91 -10.22
CA VAL A 165 12.04 -0.97 -10.59
C VAL A 165 10.86 -1.14 -9.65
N TYR A 166 10.40 -0.04 -9.06
CA TYR A 166 9.15 0.00 -8.32
C TYR A 166 8.09 0.78 -9.09
N ASN A 167 6.92 0.19 -9.26
CA ASN A 167 5.76 0.90 -9.75
C ASN A 167 4.79 1.22 -8.60
N THR A 168 4.47 2.51 -8.40
CA THR A 168 3.45 2.97 -7.47
C THR A 168 2.26 3.63 -8.18
N VAL A 169 2.24 3.60 -9.51
CA VAL A 169 1.22 4.28 -10.33
C VAL A 169 0.10 3.29 -10.67
N PRO A 170 -1.17 3.54 -10.24
CA PRO A 170 -2.29 2.63 -10.48
C PRO A 170 -2.88 2.76 -11.90
N HIS A 171 -2.02 2.85 -12.89
CA HIS A 171 -2.34 2.89 -14.31
C HIS A 171 -1.30 2.11 -15.08
N MET A 172 -1.71 1.47 -16.18
CA MET A 172 -0.83 0.71 -17.06
C MET A 172 0.27 1.61 -17.63
N ILE A 173 1.49 1.51 -17.09
CA ILE A 173 2.67 2.27 -17.52
C ILE A 173 3.81 1.37 -18.02
N PHE A 174 3.79 0.08 -17.68
CA PHE A 174 4.74 -0.90 -18.17
C PHE A 174 4.05 -1.83 -19.16
N THR A 175 3.93 -1.35 -20.40
CA THR A 175 3.48 -2.12 -21.54
C THR A 175 4.68 -2.80 -22.22
N LYS A 176 4.44 -3.51 -23.33
CA LYS A 176 5.50 -4.16 -24.11
C LYS A 176 6.69 -3.24 -24.38
N ARG A 177 6.43 -1.95 -24.68
CA ARG A 177 7.47 -0.99 -25.06
C ARG A 177 8.38 -0.65 -23.88
N GLU A 178 7.84 -0.37 -22.74
CA GLU A 178 8.59 -0.05 -21.52
C GLU A 178 9.32 -1.28 -20.98
N LEU A 179 8.64 -2.44 -21.00
CA LEU A 179 9.24 -3.71 -20.58
C LEU A 179 10.42 -4.12 -21.43
N GLN A 180 10.39 -3.87 -22.75
CA GLN A 180 11.52 -4.16 -23.66
C GLN A 180 12.75 -3.27 -23.38
N ALA A 181 12.57 -2.13 -22.74
CA ALA A 181 13.67 -1.24 -22.36
C ALA A 181 14.39 -1.68 -21.06
N LEU A 182 13.80 -2.61 -20.30
CA LEU A 182 14.40 -3.15 -19.08
C LEU A 182 15.38 -4.29 -19.41
N ARG A 183 16.39 -4.45 -18.58
CA ARG A 183 17.26 -5.63 -18.61
C ARG A 183 16.46 -6.86 -18.15
N ARG A 184 16.85 -8.04 -18.62
CA ARG A 184 16.18 -9.30 -18.24
C ARG A 184 16.34 -9.67 -16.77
N ASP A 185 17.41 -9.22 -16.14
CA ASP A 185 17.71 -9.42 -14.74
C ASP A 185 17.15 -8.31 -13.83
N THR A 186 16.45 -7.31 -14.39
CA THR A 186 15.73 -6.30 -13.64
C THR A 186 14.59 -6.96 -12.86
N VAL A 187 14.50 -6.67 -11.55
CA VAL A 187 13.34 -7.01 -10.72
C VAL A 187 12.36 -5.84 -10.76
N LEU A 188 11.11 -6.11 -11.17
CA LEU A 188 10.04 -5.12 -11.20
C LEU A 188 9.02 -5.44 -10.10
N VAL A 189 8.88 -4.56 -9.12
CA VAL A 189 7.91 -4.68 -8.02
C VAL A 189 6.71 -3.79 -8.31
N ASP A 190 5.52 -4.37 -8.49
CA ASP A 190 4.29 -3.61 -8.70
C ASP A 190 3.57 -3.39 -7.36
N LEU A 191 3.67 -2.17 -6.81
CA LEU A 191 3.03 -1.72 -5.57
C LEU A 191 1.66 -1.08 -5.82
N ALA A 192 1.30 -0.90 -7.09
CA ALA A 192 0.08 -0.19 -7.45
C ALA A 192 -1.17 -0.99 -7.04
N SER A 193 -2.19 -0.26 -6.59
CA SER A 193 -3.51 -0.83 -6.36
C SER A 193 -4.10 -1.39 -7.66
N PHE A 194 -5.11 -2.28 -7.53
CA PHE A 194 -5.81 -2.79 -8.70
C PHE A 194 -6.26 -1.64 -9.63
N PRO A 195 -6.13 -1.78 -10.95
CA PRO A 195 -5.72 -2.96 -11.73
C PRO A 195 -4.21 -3.22 -11.81
N GLY A 196 -3.35 -2.42 -11.17
CA GLY A 196 -1.91 -2.47 -11.30
C GLY A 196 -1.40 -1.62 -12.46
N GLY A 197 -0.08 -1.61 -12.67
CA GLY A 197 0.53 -0.78 -13.71
C GLY A 197 1.46 -1.53 -14.65
N VAL A 198 1.46 -2.87 -14.62
CA VAL A 198 2.37 -3.73 -15.36
C VAL A 198 1.59 -4.78 -16.16
N ASP A 199 1.88 -4.90 -17.45
CA ASP A 199 1.43 -6.02 -18.28
C ASP A 199 2.23 -7.27 -17.87
N THR A 200 1.69 -8.02 -16.90
CA THR A 200 2.36 -9.20 -16.34
C THR A 200 2.52 -10.33 -17.36
N LEU A 201 1.59 -10.48 -18.29
CA LEU A 201 1.67 -11.49 -19.37
C LEU A 201 2.82 -11.16 -20.32
N MET A 202 2.93 -9.90 -20.71
CA MET A 202 4.01 -9.44 -21.57
C MET A 202 5.36 -9.51 -20.83
N ALA A 203 5.43 -9.12 -19.58
CA ALA A 203 6.65 -9.23 -18.78
C ALA A 203 7.14 -10.68 -18.70
N HIS A 204 6.24 -11.63 -18.43
CA HIS A 204 6.57 -13.05 -18.44
C HIS A 204 7.11 -13.51 -19.82
N THR A 205 6.47 -13.06 -20.92
CA THR A 205 6.90 -13.38 -22.29
C THR A 205 8.31 -12.85 -22.60
N LEU A 206 8.67 -11.69 -22.03
CA LEU A 206 9.97 -11.06 -22.18
C LEU A 206 11.03 -11.58 -21.20
N GLY A 207 10.64 -12.43 -20.24
CA GLY A 207 11.53 -12.95 -19.20
C GLY A 207 11.88 -11.94 -18.13
N ILE A 208 11.02 -10.93 -17.91
CA ILE A 208 11.18 -9.94 -16.84
C ILE A 208 10.49 -10.45 -15.56
N THR A 209 11.20 -10.43 -14.45
CA THR A 209 10.65 -10.81 -13.14
C THR A 209 9.75 -9.70 -12.62
N VAL A 210 8.45 -10.01 -12.49
CA VAL A 210 7.47 -9.12 -11.84
C VAL A 210 7.07 -9.70 -10.49
N VAL A 211 7.18 -8.88 -9.46
CA VAL A 211 6.84 -9.24 -8.07
C VAL A 211 5.60 -8.45 -7.64
N ASP A 212 4.58 -9.16 -7.18
CA ASP A 212 3.36 -8.55 -6.62
C ASP A 212 3.63 -7.93 -5.26
N GLY A 213 3.59 -6.61 -5.20
CA GLY A 213 3.80 -5.80 -4.01
C GLY A 213 2.52 -5.32 -3.33
N ARG A 214 1.36 -5.91 -3.63
CA ARG A 214 0.09 -5.55 -2.99
C ARG A 214 0.00 -6.09 -1.56
N ASN A 215 -0.76 -5.39 -0.74
CA ASN A 215 -1.04 -5.76 0.67
C ASN A 215 0.22 -5.98 1.53
N LEU A 216 1.30 -5.25 1.26
CA LEU A 216 2.55 -5.38 2.02
C LEU A 216 2.38 -5.13 3.52
N PRO A 217 1.65 -4.10 4.01
CA PRO A 217 1.47 -3.90 5.45
C PRO A 217 0.90 -5.14 6.16
N GLY A 218 -0.10 -5.80 5.56
CA GLY A 218 -0.66 -7.04 6.12
C GLY A 218 0.28 -8.26 6.06
N ARG A 219 1.22 -8.27 5.10
CA ARG A 219 2.17 -9.38 4.88
C ARG A 219 3.43 -9.23 5.73
N THR A 220 3.93 -8.01 5.92
CA THR A 220 5.25 -7.74 6.51
C THR A 220 5.18 -7.17 7.92
N ALA A 221 4.15 -6.41 8.25
CA ALA A 221 3.97 -5.74 9.54
C ALA A 221 2.50 -5.78 10.01
N PRO A 222 1.87 -6.99 10.13
CA PRO A 222 0.44 -7.08 10.42
C PRO A 222 0.07 -6.50 11.79
N GLU A 223 0.95 -6.55 12.79
CA GLU A 223 0.74 -5.94 14.10
C GLU A 223 0.61 -4.43 14.00
N THR A 224 1.62 -3.76 13.45
CA THR A 224 1.61 -2.30 13.29
C THR A 224 0.47 -1.84 12.38
N ALA A 225 0.23 -2.57 11.28
CA ALA A 225 -0.85 -2.23 10.36
C ALA A 225 -2.25 -2.45 10.96
N GLY A 226 -2.41 -3.45 11.83
CA GLY A 226 -3.65 -3.69 12.56
C GLY A 226 -3.88 -2.63 13.64
N ALA A 227 -2.87 -2.30 14.43
CA ALA A 227 -2.94 -1.21 15.41
C ALA A 227 -3.31 0.12 14.74
N LEU A 228 -2.74 0.42 13.57
CA LEU A 228 -3.08 1.60 12.79
C LEU A 228 -4.56 1.63 12.35
N ILE A 229 -5.13 0.48 11.97
CA ILE A 229 -6.57 0.39 11.67
C ILE A 229 -7.39 0.71 12.92
N GLY A 230 -7.05 0.09 14.08
CA GLY A 230 -7.74 0.34 15.34
C GLY A 230 -7.65 1.81 15.79
N GLU A 231 -6.45 2.41 15.72
CA GLU A 231 -6.22 3.83 16.01
C GLU A 231 -7.13 4.72 15.15
N THR A 232 -7.17 4.48 13.85
CA THR A 232 -7.99 5.27 12.92
C THR A 232 -9.48 5.12 13.19
N VAL A 233 -9.94 3.92 13.52
CA VAL A 233 -11.35 3.70 13.88
C VAL A 233 -11.71 4.48 15.15
N VAL A 234 -10.84 4.49 16.18
CA VAL A 234 -11.05 5.30 17.38
C VAL A 234 -11.11 6.79 17.05
N GLU A 235 -10.15 7.30 16.25
CA GLU A 235 -10.14 8.69 15.78
C GLU A 235 -11.48 9.04 15.08
N MET A 236 -11.94 8.21 14.15
CA MET A 236 -13.20 8.43 13.45
C MET A 236 -14.43 8.43 14.35
N ILE A 237 -14.46 7.60 15.41
CA ILE A 237 -15.55 7.58 16.40
C ILE A 237 -15.53 8.87 17.24
N GLU A 238 -14.34 9.32 17.65
CA GLU A 238 -14.17 10.53 18.49
C GLU A 238 -14.48 11.81 17.70
N GLU A 239 -14.17 11.87 16.42
CA GLU A 239 -14.47 13.00 15.52
C GLU A 239 -15.95 13.10 15.14
N GLY A 240 -16.77 12.09 15.44
CA GLY A 240 -18.23 12.14 15.31
C GLY A 240 -18.85 11.51 14.07
N LEU A 241 -18.15 10.58 13.42
CA LEU A 241 -18.69 9.74 12.33
C LEU A 241 -19.19 10.55 11.10
N GLU A 242 -18.53 11.67 10.76
CA GLU A 242 -18.84 12.46 9.56
C GLU A 242 -18.33 11.86 8.24
#